data_d966f2f32349b0f700ebe595889fe138
#
_entry.id   d966f2f32349b0f700ebe595889fe138
#
_cell.length_a   1.000
_cell.length_b   1.000
_cell.length_c   1.000
_cell.angle_alpha   90.00
_cell.angle_beta   90.00
_cell.angle_gamma   90.00
#
_symmetry.space_group_name_H-M   'P 1'
#
loop_
_entity.id
_entity.type
_entity.pdbx_description
1 polymer ?
#
loop_
_entity_poly.entity_id
_entity_poly.type
_entity_poly.pdbx_seq_one_letter_code
_entity_poly.pdbx_strand_id
1 'polypeptide(L)'
;MKAKKSVSSFANNDHGLQSGMIKISNLRDFSCHPFKVVKDAAMYELMESIRQEGVLVPLLVRPVRMKIETEGGEGKLMDEKEKEKEYEIIAGHRRKTAAEWAGLREVPAIVRDLDDDQAVIAMVDSNLQREHLLPSEKAYAYKMRLEAMKHQGRRLNPAMVQIEPKEVSSSIEKNGENTEKDAGSKSLQADGVQHARTYVPIRSNELLARQVGENVNQIKRYIRLTYLIPQILRMVDEKRLALTSAVEISFLKEEEQYDLYAVMDLEQTIPSLSQANRMKRMSQQKGLSMDDIYTILGEEKPNQREQVKIPLNRIRQYFPKDFTPAQQVDLIETLLAGWATEHLQ
;
A
#
# COMPACT_ATOMS: atom_id res chain seq x y z
N MET A 1 -5.94 -54.92 16.29
CA MET A 1 -5.84 -53.61 15.58
C MET A 1 -4.67 -52.83 16.14
N LYS A 2 -3.57 -52.76 15.40
CA LYS A 2 -2.35 -52.06 15.85
C LYS A 2 -2.48 -50.56 15.53
N ALA A 3 -2.43 -49.72 16.54
CA ALA A 3 -2.40 -48.28 16.40
C ALA A 3 -1.11 -47.87 15.64
N LYS A 4 -1.25 -47.28 14.45
CA LYS A 4 -0.16 -46.62 13.76
C LYS A 4 0.24 -45.37 14.51
N LYS A 5 1.44 -45.37 15.14
CA LYS A 5 2.10 -44.16 15.61
C LYS A 5 2.34 -43.25 14.42
N SER A 6 1.69 -42.09 14.38
CA SER A 6 2.00 -41.01 13.44
C SER A 6 3.32 -40.38 13.86
N VAL A 7 4.39 -40.80 13.23
CA VAL A 7 5.71 -40.14 13.34
C VAL A 7 5.65 -38.98 12.33
N SER A 8 5.65 -37.73 12.81
CA SER A 8 5.84 -36.56 11.97
C SER A 8 7.26 -36.58 11.39
N SER A 9 7.41 -37.17 10.21
CA SER A 9 8.69 -37.22 9.50
C SER A 9 8.85 -35.92 8.70
N PHE A 10 9.73 -35.03 9.17
CA PHE A 10 10.22 -33.91 8.36
C PHE A 10 11.26 -34.45 7.38
N ALA A 11 11.04 -34.21 6.07
CA ALA A 11 12.06 -34.45 5.05
C ALA A 11 12.94 -33.21 4.93
N ASN A 12 14.25 -33.38 5.10
CA ASN A 12 15.23 -32.33 4.85
C ASN A 12 15.58 -32.32 3.36
N ASN A 13 15.32 -31.19 2.68
CA ASN A 13 15.85 -30.91 1.36
C ASN A 13 17.16 -30.12 1.49
N ASP A 14 18.08 -30.26 0.50
CA ASP A 14 19.43 -29.69 0.48
C ASP A 14 19.58 -28.16 0.71
N HIS A 15 18.48 -27.44 0.91
CA HIS A 15 18.45 -25.99 1.15
C HIS A 15 17.95 -25.60 2.56
N GLY A 16 17.99 -26.52 3.54
CA GLY A 16 17.53 -26.21 4.91
C GLY A 16 16.02 -26.06 5.07
N LEU A 17 15.24 -26.48 4.07
CA LEU A 17 13.77 -26.47 4.09
C LEU A 17 13.28 -27.78 4.71
N GLN A 18 12.63 -27.67 5.87
CA GLN A 18 11.96 -28.81 6.49
C GLN A 18 10.49 -28.80 6.05
N SER A 19 10.05 -29.85 5.36
CA SER A 19 8.63 -30.03 5.01
C SER A 19 8.05 -31.18 5.79
N GLY A 20 6.81 -31.04 6.25
CA GLY A 20 6.11 -32.08 7.00
C GLY A 20 4.66 -31.74 7.27
N MET A 21 3.94 -32.70 7.88
CA MET A 21 2.56 -32.50 8.34
C MET A 21 2.60 -31.84 9.74
N ILE A 22 1.86 -30.77 9.91
CA ILE A 22 1.76 -30.04 11.18
C ILE A 22 0.30 -30.04 11.63
N LYS A 23 0.07 -30.32 12.92
CA LYS A 23 -1.27 -30.21 13.52
C LYS A 23 -1.76 -28.76 13.43
N ILE A 24 -3.01 -28.57 13.04
CA ILE A 24 -3.63 -27.23 12.95
C ILE A 24 -3.65 -26.54 14.31
N SER A 25 -3.80 -27.31 15.41
CA SER A 25 -3.74 -26.80 16.79
C SER A 25 -2.39 -26.12 17.13
N ASN A 26 -1.32 -26.47 16.43
CA ASN A 26 0.02 -25.96 16.68
C ASN A 26 0.36 -24.77 15.77
N LEU A 27 -0.60 -24.31 14.95
CA LEU A 27 -0.47 -23.20 14.05
C LEU A 27 -1.08 -21.94 14.64
N ARG A 28 -0.27 -20.92 14.84
CA ARG A 28 -0.70 -19.56 15.23
C ARG A 28 -0.75 -18.65 14.01
N ASP A 29 -1.73 -17.76 14.00
CA ASP A 29 -1.79 -16.72 12.97
C ASP A 29 -0.69 -15.68 13.20
N PHE A 30 -0.18 -15.07 12.12
CA PHE A 30 0.83 -14.03 12.18
C PHE A 30 0.31 -12.80 12.92
N SER A 31 1.07 -12.31 13.89
CA SER A 31 0.71 -11.10 14.63
C SER A 31 0.66 -9.89 13.69
N CYS A 32 -0.37 -9.06 13.80
CA CYS A 32 -0.56 -7.85 12.98
C CYS A 32 -0.70 -8.13 11.46
N HIS A 33 -1.29 -9.27 11.08
CA HIS A 33 -1.53 -9.62 9.68
C HIS A 33 -2.47 -8.61 9.00
N PRO A 34 -2.04 -7.84 7.98
CA PRO A 34 -2.84 -6.77 7.40
C PRO A 34 -3.94 -7.28 6.47
N PHE A 35 -3.83 -8.51 5.96
CA PHE A 35 -4.75 -9.07 4.99
C PHE A 35 -5.87 -9.84 5.67
N LYS A 36 -7.10 -9.47 5.38
CA LYS A 36 -8.28 -10.10 5.97
C LYS A 36 -8.59 -11.44 5.31
N VAL A 37 -8.88 -12.45 6.12
CA VAL A 37 -9.45 -13.71 5.64
C VAL A 37 -10.96 -13.55 5.58
N VAL A 38 -11.50 -13.37 4.37
CA VAL A 38 -12.94 -13.23 4.14
C VAL A 38 -13.56 -14.60 3.95
N LYS A 39 -14.70 -14.82 4.60
CA LYS A 39 -15.51 -16.04 4.49
C LYS A 39 -16.55 -15.86 3.37
N ASP A 40 -16.08 -15.91 2.13
CA ASP A 40 -16.86 -15.72 0.91
C ASP A 40 -17.12 -17.06 0.17
N ALA A 41 -17.82 -17.00 -0.96
CA ALA A 41 -18.06 -18.17 -1.83
C ALA A 41 -16.76 -18.85 -2.28
N ALA A 42 -15.71 -18.06 -2.60
CA ALA A 42 -14.41 -18.57 -2.98
C ALA A 42 -13.69 -19.31 -1.83
N MET A 43 -13.99 -18.96 -0.57
CA MET A 43 -13.49 -19.71 0.58
C MET A 43 -14.22 -21.06 0.72
N TYR A 44 -15.53 -21.09 0.43
CA TYR A 44 -16.28 -22.35 0.42
C TYR A 44 -15.81 -23.32 -0.67
N GLU A 45 -15.57 -22.83 -1.88
CA GLU A 45 -14.99 -23.62 -2.99
C GLU A 45 -13.61 -24.17 -2.61
N LEU A 46 -12.76 -23.34 -1.97
CA LEU A 46 -11.47 -23.79 -1.49
C LEU A 46 -11.61 -24.88 -0.40
N MET A 47 -12.55 -24.74 0.52
CA MET A 47 -12.83 -25.74 1.55
C MET A 47 -13.28 -27.06 0.92
N GLU A 48 -14.17 -27.02 -0.08
CA GLU A 48 -14.64 -28.23 -0.76
C GLU A 48 -13.52 -28.93 -1.56
N SER A 49 -12.68 -28.17 -2.26
CA SER A 49 -11.47 -28.70 -2.91
C SER A 49 -10.53 -29.36 -1.90
N ILE A 50 -10.28 -28.72 -0.76
CA ILE A 50 -9.43 -29.27 0.30
C ILE A 50 -10.04 -30.54 0.93
N ARG A 51 -11.37 -30.63 1.02
CA ARG A 51 -12.06 -31.82 1.51
C ARG A 51 -11.84 -33.03 0.58
N GLN A 52 -11.82 -32.80 -0.73
CA GLN A 52 -11.67 -33.85 -1.73
C GLN A 52 -10.21 -34.26 -1.96
N GLU A 53 -9.31 -33.31 -2.09
CA GLU A 53 -7.94 -33.52 -2.52
C GLU A 53 -6.89 -33.27 -1.43
N GLY A 54 -7.31 -32.71 -0.29
CA GLY A 54 -6.37 -32.21 0.73
C GLY A 54 -5.73 -30.88 0.36
N VAL A 55 -4.78 -30.44 1.17
CA VAL A 55 -4.02 -29.19 0.93
C VAL A 55 -2.86 -29.50 -0.02
N LEU A 56 -3.02 -29.22 -1.30
CA LEU A 56 -2.01 -29.50 -2.34
C LEU A 56 -0.77 -28.60 -2.21
N VAL A 57 -0.97 -27.32 -1.92
CA VAL A 57 0.13 -26.35 -1.75
C VAL A 57 0.41 -26.17 -0.26
N PRO A 58 1.60 -26.53 0.24
CA PRO A 58 1.90 -26.45 1.66
C PRO A 58 1.87 -25.01 2.19
N LEU A 59 1.58 -24.85 3.48
CA LEU A 59 1.69 -23.58 4.19
C LEU A 59 3.15 -23.23 4.38
N LEU A 60 3.47 -21.94 4.47
CA LEU A 60 4.79 -21.45 4.90
C LEU A 60 4.69 -21.03 6.37
N VAL A 61 5.52 -21.62 7.21
CA VAL A 61 5.49 -21.36 8.65
C VAL A 61 6.91 -21.16 9.20
N ARG A 62 7.01 -20.51 10.37
CA ARG A 62 8.25 -20.44 11.15
C ARG A 62 8.03 -20.97 12.56
N PRO A 63 9.06 -21.50 13.26
CA PRO A 63 8.94 -21.85 14.65
C PRO A 63 8.75 -20.61 15.52
N VAL A 64 7.84 -20.68 16.49
CA VAL A 64 7.64 -19.61 17.47
C VAL A 64 8.79 -19.66 18.47
N ARG A 65 9.62 -18.60 18.49
CA ARG A 65 10.69 -18.43 19.48
C ARG A 65 10.08 -17.84 20.74
N MET A 66 9.90 -18.66 21.79
CA MET A 66 9.50 -18.11 23.09
C MET A 66 10.66 -17.28 23.65
N LYS A 67 10.43 -16.00 23.90
CA LYS A 67 11.30 -15.21 24.78
C LYS A 67 11.06 -15.72 26.19
N ILE A 68 12.04 -16.42 26.76
CA ILE A 68 12.02 -16.75 28.18
C ILE A 68 12.38 -15.46 28.90
N GLU A 69 11.39 -14.78 29.48
CA GLU A 69 11.64 -13.74 30.47
C GLU A 69 12.13 -14.46 31.73
N THR A 70 13.43 -14.48 31.94
CA THR A 70 14.03 -14.94 33.19
C THR A 70 13.92 -13.80 34.20
N GLU A 71 12.82 -13.74 34.94
CA GLU A 71 12.85 -13.10 36.25
C GLU A 71 13.66 -13.99 37.19
N GLY A 72 14.88 -13.55 37.48
CA GLY A 72 15.73 -13.92 38.60
C GLY A 72 15.76 -15.39 39.07
N GLY A 73 16.76 -16.14 38.64
CA GLY A 73 17.10 -17.40 39.29
C GLY A 73 17.39 -18.54 38.29
N GLU A 74 18.47 -19.26 38.55
CA GLU A 74 19.05 -20.38 37.82
C GLU A 74 18.02 -21.22 37.04
N GLY A 75 17.93 -20.95 35.73
CA GLY A 75 17.04 -21.67 34.84
C GLY A 75 17.53 -23.09 34.60
N LYS A 76 16.87 -24.05 35.25
CA LYS A 76 16.92 -25.44 34.81
C LYS A 76 16.50 -25.50 33.36
N LEU A 77 17.38 -25.91 32.48
CA LEU A 77 17.09 -26.38 31.13
C LEU A 77 16.07 -27.53 31.26
N MET A 78 14.77 -27.21 31.15
CA MET A 78 13.76 -28.24 30.93
C MET A 78 13.94 -28.76 29.53
N ASP A 79 14.07 -30.09 29.42
CA ASP A 79 14.19 -30.82 28.17
C ASP A 79 13.16 -30.31 27.14
N GLU A 80 13.66 -29.75 26.03
CA GLU A 80 12.84 -29.25 24.87
C GLU A 80 12.00 -30.35 24.19
N LYS A 81 12.03 -31.58 24.69
CA LYS A 81 11.45 -32.78 24.06
C LYS A 81 9.94 -32.95 24.31
N GLU A 82 9.32 -32.25 25.25
CA GLU A 82 7.92 -32.50 25.59
C GLU A 82 6.93 -31.36 25.32
N LYS A 83 7.37 -30.15 24.94
CA LYS A 83 6.44 -29.11 24.49
C LYS A 83 6.18 -29.28 23.00
N GLU A 84 4.91 -29.42 22.63
CA GLU A 84 4.49 -29.40 21.24
C GLU A 84 5.01 -28.09 20.59
N LYS A 85 5.82 -28.24 19.52
CA LYS A 85 6.38 -27.09 18.81
C LYS A 85 5.27 -26.28 18.17
N GLU A 86 5.15 -25.01 18.54
CA GLU A 86 4.23 -24.07 17.91
C GLU A 86 4.89 -23.38 16.72
N TYR A 87 4.08 -23.10 15.72
CA TYR A 87 4.52 -22.48 14.48
C TYR A 87 3.64 -21.28 14.13
N GLU A 88 4.26 -20.21 13.68
CA GLU A 88 3.58 -19.02 13.19
C GLU A 88 3.44 -19.08 11.66
N ILE A 89 2.25 -18.83 11.14
CA ILE A 89 1.94 -18.91 9.71
C ILE A 89 2.41 -17.64 9.01
N ILE A 90 3.33 -17.77 8.07
CA ILE A 90 3.79 -16.67 7.22
C ILE A 90 2.92 -16.53 5.98
N ALA A 91 2.53 -17.66 5.35
CA ALA A 91 1.64 -17.67 4.20
C ALA A 91 0.74 -18.91 4.22
N GLY A 92 -0.53 -18.72 3.82
CA GLY A 92 -1.52 -19.79 3.72
C GLY A 92 -2.64 -19.72 4.74
N HIS A 93 -2.93 -18.58 5.37
CA HIS A 93 -4.03 -18.40 6.32
C HIS A 93 -5.39 -18.87 5.77
N ARG A 94 -5.72 -18.56 4.49
CA ARG A 94 -6.96 -19.07 3.86
C ARG A 94 -6.98 -20.61 3.78
N ARG A 95 -5.85 -21.23 3.45
CA ARG A 95 -5.74 -22.71 3.39
C ARG A 95 -5.88 -23.35 4.78
N LYS A 96 -5.29 -22.76 5.82
CA LYS A 96 -5.50 -23.18 7.20
C LYS A 96 -6.98 -23.12 7.58
N THR A 97 -7.64 -21.98 7.36
CA THR A 97 -9.07 -21.80 7.69
C THR A 97 -9.96 -22.77 6.91
N ALA A 98 -9.70 -22.95 5.62
CA ALA A 98 -10.45 -23.89 4.80
C ALA A 98 -10.22 -25.36 5.22
N ALA A 99 -9.00 -25.73 5.63
CA ALA A 99 -8.68 -27.05 6.15
C ALA A 99 -9.38 -27.32 7.50
N GLU A 100 -9.47 -26.33 8.39
CA GLU A 100 -10.26 -26.42 9.62
C GLU A 100 -11.73 -26.69 9.32
N TRP A 101 -12.32 -25.98 8.36
CA TRP A 101 -13.71 -26.19 7.94
C TRP A 101 -13.94 -27.53 7.25
N ALA A 102 -12.94 -28.03 6.52
CA ALA A 102 -12.97 -29.37 5.91
C ALA A 102 -12.82 -30.50 6.98
N GLY A 103 -12.51 -30.16 8.24
CA GLY A 103 -12.34 -31.12 9.33
C GLY A 103 -10.97 -31.81 9.36
N LEU A 104 -9.98 -31.27 8.69
CA LEU A 104 -8.62 -31.79 8.73
C LEU A 104 -7.96 -31.47 10.08
N ARG A 105 -7.15 -32.41 10.58
CA ARG A 105 -6.39 -32.22 11.83
C ARG A 105 -4.95 -31.74 11.60
N GLU A 106 -4.41 -32.06 10.43
CA GLU A 106 -3.04 -31.77 10.04
C GLU A 106 -3.00 -31.22 8.62
N VAL A 107 -2.03 -30.34 8.35
CA VAL A 107 -1.82 -29.72 7.04
C VAL A 107 -0.34 -29.80 6.65
N PRO A 108 -0.01 -29.94 5.36
CA PRO A 108 1.36 -29.87 4.90
C PRO A 108 1.91 -28.46 5.08
N ALA A 109 3.09 -28.34 5.63
CA ALA A 109 3.76 -27.06 5.84
C ALA A 109 5.26 -27.14 5.56
N ILE A 110 5.81 -26.04 5.09
CA ILE A 110 7.24 -25.81 4.92
C ILE A 110 7.70 -24.93 6.09
N VAL A 111 8.60 -25.43 6.90
CA VAL A 111 9.17 -24.71 8.03
C VAL A 111 10.42 -23.99 7.57
N ARG A 112 10.46 -22.67 7.76
CA ARG A 112 11.64 -21.84 7.52
C ARG A 112 12.02 -21.11 8.82
N ASP A 113 13.28 -21.11 9.16
CA ASP A 113 13.80 -20.31 10.26
C ASP A 113 14.01 -18.88 9.77
N LEU A 114 13.02 -18.02 10.02
CA LEU A 114 12.98 -16.61 9.62
C LEU A 114 12.97 -15.72 10.86
N ASP A 115 13.78 -14.67 10.84
CA ASP A 115 13.65 -13.59 11.82
C ASP A 115 12.35 -12.78 11.58
N ASP A 116 12.03 -11.85 12.49
CA ASP A 116 10.78 -11.09 12.42
C ASP A 116 10.69 -10.25 11.15
N ASP A 117 11.80 -9.60 10.74
CA ASP A 117 11.83 -8.77 9.55
C ASP A 117 11.71 -9.61 8.27
N GLN A 118 12.40 -10.76 8.22
CA GLN A 118 12.30 -11.70 7.09
C GLN A 118 10.91 -12.30 6.98
N ALA A 119 10.28 -12.62 8.11
CA ALA A 119 8.91 -13.14 8.14
C ALA A 119 7.90 -12.12 7.62
N VAL A 120 8.01 -10.84 8.03
CA VAL A 120 7.18 -9.73 7.50
C VAL A 120 7.36 -9.60 6.00
N ILE A 121 8.60 -9.58 5.50
CA ILE A 121 8.87 -9.45 4.07
C ILE A 121 8.25 -10.64 3.30
N ALA A 122 8.48 -11.87 3.75
CA ALA A 122 7.93 -13.06 3.09
C ALA A 122 6.39 -13.08 3.10
N MET A 123 5.76 -12.67 4.22
CA MET A 123 4.30 -12.55 4.34
C MET A 123 3.75 -11.51 3.37
N VAL A 124 4.35 -10.32 3.31
CA VAL A 124 3.92 -9.26 2.41
C VAL A 124 4.09 -9.68 0.95
N ASP A 125 5.24 -10.27 0.59
CA ASP A 125 5.53 -10.72 -0.79
C ASP A 125 4.52 -11.76 -1.28
N SER A 126 4.16 -12.71 -0.43
CA SER A 126 3.18 -13.76 -0.77
C SER A 126 1.77 -13.20 -1.02
N ASN A 127 1.45 -12.04 -0.47
CA ASN A 127 0.12 -11.43 -0.60
C ASN A 127 0.06 -10.31 -1.64
N LEU A 128 1.17 -9.58 -1.89
CA LEU A 128 1.19 -8.51 -2.90
C LEU A 128 0.97 -9.00 -4.33
N GLN A 129 1.13 -10.30 -4.59
CA GLN A 129 0.85 -10.92 -5.89
C GLN A 129 -0.64 -11.14 -6.16
N ARG A 130 -1.53 -10.86 -5.19
CA ARG A 130 -2.97 -10.98 -5.38
C ARG A 130 -3.49 -9.84 -6.26
N GLU A 131 -4.37 -10.16 -7.20
CA GLU A 131 -4.94 -9.19 -8.15
C GLU A 131 -5.80 -8.11 -7.47
N HIS A 132 -6.48 -8.46 -6.39
CA HIS A 132 -7.44 -7.58 -5.70
C HIS A 132 -7.07 -7.37 -4.24
N LEU A 133 -6.21 -6.37 -3.99
CA LEU A 133 -5.89 -5.88 -2.64
C LEU A 133 -6.64 -4.59 -2.35
N LEU A 134 -7.22 -4.51 -1.16
CA LEU A 134 -7.83 -3.29 -0.67
C LEU A 134 -6.76 -2.19 -0.47
N PRO A 135 -7.13 -0.91 -0.66
CA PRO A 135 -6.22 0.20 -0.38
C PRO A 135 -5.62 0.17 1.03
N SER A 136 -6.41 -0.20 2.05
CA SER A 136 -5.95 -0.37 3.42
C SER A 136 -4.92 -1.51 3.55
N GLU A 137 -5.15 -2.65 2.91
CA GLU A 137 -4.23 -3.78 2.92
C GLU A 137 -2.89 -3.41 2.28
N LYS A 138 -2.90 -2.73 1.13
CA LYS A 138 -1.69 -2.20 0.50
C LYS A 138 -0.96 -1.22 1.39
N ALA A 139 -1.70 -0.33 2.05
CA ALA A 139 -1.13 0.68 2.94
C ALA A 139 -0.33 0.06 4.10
N TYR A 140 -0.94 -0.87 4.83
CA TYR A 140 -0.28 -1.57 5.93
C TYR A 140 0.84 -2.50 5.45
N ALA A 141 0.65 -3.21 4.34
CA ALA A 141 1.66 -4.07 3.75
C ALA A 141 2.94 -3.29 3.38
N TYR A 142 2.80 -2.16 2.70
CA TYR A 142 3.94 -1.32 2.33
C TYR A 142 4.62 -0.70 3.55
N LYS A 143 3.84 -0.27 4.56
CA LYS A 143 4.39 0.25 5.82
C LYS A 143 5.23 -0.81 6.52
N MET A 144 4.67 -1.99 6.77
CA MET A 144 5.35 -3.09 7.46
C MET A 144 6.63 -3.53 6.73
N ARG A 145 6.52 -3.70 5.40
CA ARG A 145 7.68 -4.08 4.59
C ARG A 145 8.79 -3.04 4.61
N LEU A 146 8.43 -1.76 4.53
CA LEU A 146 9.40 -0.67 4.58
C LEU A 146 10.10 -0.60 5.94
N GLU A 147 9.38 -0.82 7.03
CA GLU A 147 9.92 -0.88 8.39
C GLU A 147 10.89 -2.06 8.53
N ALA A 148 10.50 -3.26 8.11
CA ALA A 148 11.35 -4.44 8.09
C ALA A 148 12.64 -4.24 7.27
N MET A 149 12.53 -3.66 6.07
CA MET A 149 13.69 -3.35 5.23
C MET A 149 14.64 -2.33 5.89
N LYS A 150 14.11 -1.34 6.61
CA LYS A 150 14.94 -0.37 7.36
C LYS A 150 15.67 -1.03 8.52
N HIS A 151 15.04 -1.96 9.24
CA HIS A 151 15.66 -2.71 10.31
C HIS A 151 16.79 -3.59 9.77
N GLN A 152 16.57 -4.31 8.69
CA GLN A 152 17.61 -5.13 8.03
C GLN A 152 18.75 -4.26 7.50
N GLY A 153 18.46 -3.12 6.88
CA GLY A 153 19.49 -2.19 6.38
C GLY A 153 20.39 -1.61 7.44
N ARG A 154 19.95 -1.56 8.71
CA ARG A 154 20.81 -1.22 9.85
C ARG A 154 21.73 -2.37 10.28
N ARG A 155 21.33 -3.63 9.99
CA ARG A 155 22.11 -4.83 10.34
C ARG A 155 23.07 -5.26 9.24
N LEU A 156 22.77 -4.98 7.98
CA LEU A 156 23.59 -5.33 6.82
C LEU A 156 24.56 -4.19 6.51
N ASN A 157 25.87 -4.49 6.57
CA ASN A 157 26.91 -3.61 6.04
C ASN A 157 26.61 -3.32 4.55
N PRO A 158 26.68 -2.07 4.06
CA PRO A 158 26.30 -1.71 2.70
C PRO A 158 27.13 -2.41 1.59
N ALA A 159 28.15 -3.14 1.94
CA ALA A 159 29.05 -3.81 1.00
C ALA A 159 28.51 -5.09 0.32
N MET A 160 27.33 -5.61 0.70
CA MET A 160 26.86 -6.94 0.25
C MET A 160 25.68 -6.93 -0.73
N VAL A 161 25.19 -5.82 -1.18
CA VAL A 161 24.08 -5.79 -2.18
C VAL A 161 24.68 -5.60 -3.58
N GLN A 162 25.23 -6.65 -4.15
CA GLN A 162 25.48 -6.72 -5.60
C GLN A 162 24.18 -7.09 -6.30
N ILE A 163 23.51 -6.09 -6.88
CA ILE A 163 22.42 -6.29 -7.82
C ILE A 163 23.00 -6.05 -9.23
N GLU A 164 23.08 -7.10 -10.04
CA GLU A 164 23.44 -6.97 -11.44
C GLU A 164 22.40 -6.09 -12.17
N PRO A 165 22.84 -5.08 -12.95
CA PRO A 165 21.92 -4.24 -13.70
C PRO A 165 21.42 -5.00 -14.93
N LYS A 166 20.13 -5.32 -15.00
CA LYS A 166 19.48 -5.61 -16.29
C LYS A 166 19.51 -4.34 -17.13
N GLU A 167 20.11 -4.43 -18.30
CA GLU A 167 20.10 -3.38 -19.31
C GLU A 167 18.67 -3.01 -19.68
N VAL A 168 18.29 -1.79 -19.34
CA VAL A 168 17.07 -1.15 -19.84
C VAL A 168 17.50 -0.22 -20.96
N SER A 169 17.24 -0.64 -22.19
CA SER A 169 17.42 0.17 -23.40
C SER A 169 16.58 1.45 -23.29
N SER A 170 17.28 2.56 -23.37
CA SER A 170 16.76 3.92 -23.35
C SER A 170 16.10 4.28 -24.66
N SER A 171 14.81 4.63 -24.63
CA SER A 171 14.20 5.52 -25.61
C SER A 171 13.51 6.65 -24.86
N ILE A 172 14.23 7.76 -24.69
CA ILE A 172 13.65 9.04 -24.27
C ILE A 172 13.89 10.00 -25.42
N GLU A 173 12.80 10.31 -26.12
CA GLU A 173 12.75 11.43 -27.06
C GLU A 173 12.85 12.76 -26.31
N LYS A 174 13.73 13.61 -26.88
CA LYS A 174 13.96 14.99 -26.42
C LYS A 174 12.89 15.91 -27.00
N ASN A 175 12.32 16.77 -26.17
CA ASN A 175 11.81 18.09 -26.54
C ASN A 175 12.18 19.03 -25.40
N GLY A 176 13.08 19.93 -25.65
CA GLY A 176 13.04 21.28 -26.24
C GLY A 176 13.08 22.30 -25.12
N GLU A 177 14.09 23.01 -25.08
CA GLU A 177 14.49 24.38 -25.33
C GLU A 177 14.90 25.25 -24.13
N ASN A 178 16.16 25.75 -24.28
CA ASN A 178 16.68 27.08 -23.94
C ASN A 178 16.81 27.57 -22.47
N THR A 179 18.05 27.78 -22.02
CA THR A 179 18.73 29.09 -22.05
C THR A 179 20.23 28.98 -21.71
N GLU A 180 20.98 29.72 -22.48
CA GLU A 180 22.43 29.95 -22.40
C GLU A 180 22.85 30.79 -21.20
N LYS A 181 24.06 30.55 -20.66
CA LYS A 181 25.20 31.49 -20.51
C LYS A 181 26.30 30.85 -19.68
N ASP A 182 27.40 30.59 -20.27
CA ASP A 182 28.65 31.32 -20.47
C ASP A 182 29.80 30.99 -19.50
N ALA A 183 30.92 30.64 -20.14
CA ALA A 183 32.31 30.87 -19.82
C ALA A 183 33.07 29.95 -18.80
N GLY A 184 34.09 29.28 -19.38
CA GLY A 184 35.30 28.99 -18.61
C GLY A 184 36.03 27.70 -19.00
N SER A 185 36.70 27.72 -20.16
CA SER A 185 37.72 26.74 -20.56
C SER A 185 38.81 26.57 -19.50
N LYS A 186 39.15 25.33 -19.16
CA LYS A 186 40.55 24.88 -18.96
C LYS A 186 40.66 23.40 -19.22
N SER A 187 41.33 23.06 -20.27
CA SER A 187 41.86 21.76 -20.61
C SER A 187 42.87 21.28 -19.56
N LEU A 188 42.69 20.05 -19.05
CA LEU A 188 43.82 19.23 -18.59
C LEU A 188 43.58 17.79 -19.01
N GLN A 189 44.62 17.24 -19.60
CA GLN A 189 44.73 15.94 -20.23
C GLN A 189 44.56 14.77 -19.27
N ALA A 190 44.16 13.67 -19.88
CA ALA A 190 43.95 12.35 -19.37
C ALA A 190 45.09 11.78 -18.55
N ASP A 191 44.70 11.04 -17.49
CA ASP A 191 45.34 9.76 -17.19
C ASP A 191 44.31 8.87 -16.46
N GLY A 192 44.32 7.61 -16.85
CA GLY A 192 43.54 6.45 -16.44
C GLY A 192 42.85 6.48 -15.09
N VAL A 193 41.63 6.98 -15.05
CA VAL A 193 40.78 6.80 -13.85
C VAL A 193 39.86 5.60 -14.12
N GLN A 194 40.22 4.48 -13.47
CA GLN A 194 39.29 3.39 -13.20
C GLN A 194 37.99 4.03 -12.71
N HIS A 195 36.87 3.75 -13.41
CA HIS A 195 35.56 4.17 -13.01
C HIS A 195 35.24 3.55 -11.64
N ALA A 196 35.59 4.22 -10.58
CA ALA A 196 35.05 3.98 -9.27
C ALA A 196 33.56 4.24 -9.39
N ARG A 197 32.75 3.18 -9.54
CA ARG A 197 31.29 3.25 -9.52
C ARG A 197 30.91 3.85 -8.19
N THR A 198 30.54 5.12 -8.18
CA THR A 198 30.05 5.83 -7.00
C THR A 198 28.80 5.10 -6.53
N TYR A 199 28.92 4.31 -5.46
CA TYR A 199 27.79 3.62 -4.84
C TYR A 199 26.85 4.68 -4.25
N VAL A 200 25.74 4.94 -4.92
CA VAL A 200 24.65 5.74 -4.39
C VAL A 200 23.75 4.78 -3.62
N PRO A 201 23.66 4.87 -2.28
CA PRO A 201 22.80 4.00 -1.52
C PRO A 201 21.33 4.22 -1.95
N ILE A 202 20.74 3.19 -2.55
CA ILE A 202 19.32 3.22 -2.96
C ILE A 202 18.48 3.30 -1.69
N ARG A 203 17.59 4.29 -1.62
CA ARG A 203 16.68 4.45 -0.47
C ARG A 203 15.71 3.26 -0.40
N SER A 204 15.38 2.80 0.81
CA SER A 204 14.46 1.66 1.01
C SER A 204 13.13 1.81 0.27
N ASN A 205 12.62 3.05 0.13
CA ASN A 205 11.41 3.34 -0.66
C ASN A 205 11.58 3.08 -2.16
N GLU A 206 12.76 3.34 -2.71
CA GLU A 206 13.08 3.09 -4.14
C GLU A 206 13.25 1.59 -4.39
N LEU A 207 13.87 0.88 -3.45
CA LEU A 207 14.01 -0.57 -3.50
C LEU A 207 12.63 -1.23 -3.47
N LEU A 208 11.77 -0.82 -2.54
CA LEU A 208 10.39 -1.31 -2.46
C LEU A 208 9.63 -1.04 -3.76
N ALA A 209 9.72 0.18 -4.30
CA ALA A 209 9.07 0.58 -5.54
C ALA A 209 9.48 -0.31 -6.73
N ARG A 210 10.77 -0.59 -6.87
CA ARG A 210 11.29 -1.48 -7.92
C ARG A 210 10.79 -2.92 -7.76
N GLN A 211 10.72 -3.43 -6.52
CA GLN A 211 10.30 -4.80 -6.25
C GLN A 211 8.80 -5.01 -6.51
N VAL A 212 7.98 -4.00 -6.22
CA VAL A 212 6.53 -4.05 -6.36
C VAL A 212 6.07 -3.58 -7.75
N GLY A 213 6.93 -2.90 -8.51
CA GLY A 213 6.57 -2.33 -9.81
C GLY A 213 5.70 -1.08 -9.73
N GLU A 214 5.64 -0.42 -8.55
CA GLU A 214 4.86 0.81 -8.34
C GLU A 214 5.78 2.04 -8.23
N ASN A 215 5.21 3.23 -8.46
CA ASN A 215 5.94 4.48 -8.30
C ASN A 215 6.15 4.79 -6.81
N VAL A 216 7.33 5.32 -6.45
CA VAL A 216 7.69 5.73 -5.07
C VAL A 216 6.65 6.67 -4.45
N ASN A 217 6.11 7.61 -5.24
CA ASN A 217 5.08 8.52 -4.76
C ASN A 217 3.76 7.80 -4.45
N GLN A 218 3.42 6.78 -5.24
CA GLN A 218 2.23 5.98 -4.99
C GLN A 218 2.36 5.18 -3.70
N ILE A 219 3.51 4.56 -3.45
CA ILE A 219 3.80 3.86 -2.19
C ILE A 219 3.67 4.81 -0.99
N LYS A 220 4.25 6.02 -1.08
CA LYS A 220 4.11 7.03 -0.03
C LYS A 220 2.65 7.41 0.23
N ARG A 221 1.83 7.53 -0.83
CA ARG A 221 0.39 7.81 -0.71
C ARG A 221 -0.34 6.67 0.01
N TYR A 222 -0.08 5.41 -0.36
CA TYR A 222 -0.65 4.27 0.35
C TYR A 222 -0.23 4.25 1.82
N ILE A 223 1.07 4.35 2.12
CA ILE A 223 1.54 4.37 3.51
C ILE A 223 0.87 5.50 4.30
N ARG A 224 0.62 6.65 3.66
CA ARG A 224 -0.06 7.77 4.32
C ARG A 224 -1.48 7.43 4.78
N LEU A 225 -2.19 6.52 4.11
CA LEU A 225 -3.53 6.07 4.52
C LEU A 225 -3.54 5.39 5.89
N THR A 226 -2.41 4.86 6.38
CA THR A 226 -2.33 4.23 7.71
C THR A 226 -2.51 5.23 8.87
N TYR A 227 -2.56 6.53 8.59
CA TYR A 227 -2.83 7.59 9.57
C TYR A 227 -4.31 8.03 9.58
N LEU A 228 -5.16 7.37 8.80
CA LEU A 228 -6.60 7.60 8.85
C LEU A 228 -7.25 6.82 9.98
N ILE A 229 -8.32 7.39 10.54
CA ILE A 229 -9.19 6.65 11.44
C ILE A 229 -9.86 5.48 10.69
N PRO A 230 -10.19 4.37 11.40
CA PRO A 230 -10.72 3.16 10.75
C PRO A 230 -11.98 3.39 9.91
N GLN A 231 -12.84 4.32 10.30
CA GLN A 231 -14.08 4.65 9.61
C GLN A 231 -13.80 5.25 8.23
N ILE A 232 -12.93 6.26 8.17
CA ILE A 232 -12.54 6.91 6.90
C ILE A 232 -11.76 5.94 6.00
N LEU A 233 -10.86 5.14 6.59
CA LEU A 233 -10.12 4.13 5.84
C LEU A 233 -11.05 3.09 5.20
N ARG A 234 -12.12 2.68 5.90
CA ARG A 234 -13.15 1.80 5.35
C ARG A 234 -13.87 2.43 4.15
N MET A 235 -14.17 3.74 4.19
CA MET A 235 -14.77 4.43 3.05
C MET A 235 -13.88 4.43 1.81
N VAL A 236 -12.54 4.42 2.00
CA VAL A 236 -11.58 4.28 0.90
C VAL A 236 -11.63 2.87 0.31
N ASP A 237 -11.71 1.84 1.16
CA ASP A 237 -11.82 0.45 0.74
C ASP A 237 -13.12 0.19 -0.03
N GLU A 238 -14.21 0.81 0.40
CA GLU A 238 -15.53 0.77 -0.24
C GLU A 238 -15.62 1.64 -1.52
N LYS A 239 -14.54 2.32 -1.91
CA LYS A 239 -14.47 3.26 -3.04
C LYS A 239 -15.43 4.45 -2.94
N ARG A 240 -15.97 4.72 -1.77
CA ARG A 240 -16.82 5.91 -1.48
C ARG A 240 -15.96 7.17 -1.41
N LEU A 241 -14.77 7.10 -0.84
CA LEU A 241 -13.82 8.21 -0.76
C LEU A 241 -12.63 7.96 -1.71
N ALA A 242 -12.34 8.95 -2.56
CA ALA A 242 -11.19 8.86 -3.47
C ALA A 242 -9.85 8.83 -2.70
N LEU A 243 -8.93 7.97 -3.14
CA LEU A 243 -7.61 7.80 -2.51
C LEU A 243 -6.84 9.14 -2.39
N THR A 244 -6.95 10.01 -3.39
CA THR A 244 -6.29 11.33 -3.38
C THR A 244 -6.83 12.25 -2.29
N SER A 245 -8.15 12.31 -2.10
CA SER A 245 -8.77 13.07 -1.01
C SER A 245 -8.43 12.48 0.35
N ALA A 246 -8.44 11.14 0.47
CA ALA A 246 -8.08 10.43 1.69
C ALA A 246 -6.64 10.71 2.13
N VAL A 247 -5.69 10.79 1.18
CA VAL A 247 -4.30 11.18 1.49
C VAL A 247 -4.22 12.58 2.07
N GLU A 248 -4.99 13.54 1.57
CA GLU A 248 -5.01 14.91 2.14
C GLU A 248 -5.65 14.93 3.52
N ILE A 249 -6.74 14.18 3.73
CA ILE A 249 -7.42 14.03 5.02
C ILE A 249 -6.50 13.39 6.08
N SER A 250 -5.64 12.47 5.70
CA SER A 250 -4.70 11.83 6.62
C SER A 250 -3.69 12.79 7.28
N PHE A 251 -3.62 14.04 6.84
CA PHE A 251 -2.82 15.09 7.48
C PHE A 251 -3.56 15.84 8.58
N LEU A 252 -4.86 15.64 8.73
CA LEU A 252 -5.66 16.15 9.82
C LEU A 252 -5.30 15.43 11.12
N LYS A 253 -5.50 16.10 12.25
CA LYS A 253 -5.41 15.47 13.57
C LYS A 253 -6.49 14.41 13.72
N GLU A 254 -6.29 13.46 14.61
CA GLU A 254 -7.24 12.36 14.81
C GLU A 254 -8.62 12.87 15.22
N GLU A 255 -8.69 13.85 16.13
CA GLU A 255 -9.94 14.51 16.54
C GLU A 255 -10.66 15.17 15.36
N GLU A 256 -9.92 15.94 14.54
CA GLU A 256 -10.47 16.58 13.33
C GLU A 256 -10.97 15.57 12.28
N GLN A 257 -10.38 14.38 12.22
CA GLN A 257 -10.87 13.30 11.36
C GLN A 257 -12.19 12.71 11.88
N TYR A 258 -12.37 12.58 13.19
CA TYR A 258 -13.66 12.16 13.76
C TYR A 258 -14.74 13.20 13.52
N ASP A 259 -14.44 14.49 13.70
CA ASP A 259 -15.37 15.59 13.39
C ASP A 259 -15.77 15.58 11.90
N LEU A 260 -14.79 15.44 11.03
CA LEU A 260 -15.04 15.32 9.59
C LEU A 260 -15.92 14.10 9.27
N TYR A 261 -15.65 12.96 9.87
CA TYR A 261 -16.45 11.74 9.65
C TYR A 261 -17.90 11.96 10.12
N ALA A 262 -18.10 12.57 11.28
CA ALA A 262 -19.43 12.88 11.80
C ALA A 262 -20.23 13.80 10.86
N VAL A 263 -19.60 14.87 10.35
CA VAL A 263 -20.24 15.79 9.39
C VAL A 263 -20.53 15.10 8.05
N MET A 264 -19.59 14.27 7.55
CA MET A 264 -19.79 13.49 6.33
C MET A 264 -20.99 12.53 6.44
N ASP A 265 -21.15 11.90 7.60
CA ASP A 265 -22.26 10.97 7.86
C ASP A 265 -23.60 11.72 7.98
N LEU A 266 -23.60 12.86 8.66
CA LEU A 266 -24.82 13.69 8.84
C LEU A 266 -25.28 14.30 7.51
N GLU A 267 -24.38 14.94 6.77
CA GLU A 267 -24.68 15.64 5.51
C GLU A 267 -24.71 14.71 4.29
N GLN A 268 -24.37 13.42 4.47
CA GLN A 268 -24.26 12.44 3.39
C GLN A 268 -23.36 12.94 2.24
N THR A 269 -22.35 13.74 2.57
CA THR A 269 -21.44 14.35 1.61
C THR A 269 -20.02 13.82 1.77
N ILE A 270 -19.27 13.79 0.66
CA ILE A 270 -17.88 13.33 0.63
C ILE A 270 -17.00 14.46 0.11
N PRO A 271 -15.91 14.82 0.79
CA PRO A 271 -15.06 15.92 0.39
C PRO A 271 -14.38 15.66 -0.97
N SER A 272 -14.41 16.68 -1.82
CA SER A 272 -13.59 16.72 -3.02
C SER A 272 -12.10 16.89 -2.66
N LEU A 273 -11.20 16.68 -3.61
CA LEU A 273 -9.76 16.89 -3.39
C LEU A 273 -9.45 18.35 -2.99
N SER A 274 -10.13 19.32 -3.59
CA SER A 274 -9.94 20.75 -3.26
C SER A 274 -10.40 21.08 -1.85
N GLN A 275 -11.55 20.54 -1.41
CA GLN A 275 -12.05 20.69 -0.05
C GLN A 275 -11.11 20.01 0.96
N ALA A 276 -10.67 18.79 0.69
CA ALA A 276 -9.69 18.08 1.55
C ALA A 276 -8.37 18.85 1.69
N ASN A 277 -7.85 19.41 0.59
CA ASN A 277 -6.64 20.24 0.62
C ASN A 277 -6.83 21.53 1.45
N ARG A 278 -8.00 22.16 1.34
CA ARG A 278 -8.34 23.35 2.13
C ARG A 278 -8.41 23.03 3.62
N MET A 279 -9.11 21.95 3.99
CA MET A 279 -9.18 21.46 5.37
C MET A 279 -7.78 21.19 5.94
N LYS A 280 -6.92 20.50 5.19
CA LYS A 280 -5.53 20.27 5.58
C LYS A 280 -4.78 21.56 5.85
N ARG A 281 -4.87 22.56 4.96
CA ARG A 281 -4.19 23.85 5.17
C ARG A 281 -4.71 24.58 6.42
N MET A 282 -6.02 24.56 6.65
CA MET A 282 -6.63 25.16 7.83
C MET A 282 -6.19 24.45 9.11
N SER A 283 -6.20 23.12 9.14
CA SER A 283 -5.71 22.30 10.24
C SER A 283 -4.25 22.65 10.61
N GLN A 284 -3.39 22.84 9.59
CA GLN A 284 -1.98 23.17 9.79
C GLN A 284 -1.74 24.60 10.28
N GLN A 285 -2.63 25.55 9.96
CA GLN A 285 -2.48 26.97 10.29
C GLN A 285 -3.11 27.34 11.64
N LYS A 286 -4.38 27.01 11.84
CA LYS A 286 -5.17 27.45 12.99
C LYS A 286 -5.92 26.33 13.73
N GLY A 287 -5.84 25.11 13.24
CA GLY A 287 -6.75 24.01 13.60
C GLY A 287 -8.02 24.07 12.76
N LEU A 288 -8.75 22.96 12.74
CA LEU A 288 -9.99 22.79 11.96
C LEU A 288 -11.14 22.56 12.94
N SER A 289 -12.10 23.49 12.96
CA SER A 289 -13.31 23.37 13.77
C SER A 289 -14.41 22.63 13.01
N MET A 290 -15.41 22.12 13.73
CA MET A 290 -16.59 21.49 13.14
C MET A 290 -17.36 22.47 12.22
N ASP A 291 -17.47 23.76 12.60
CA ASP A 291 -18.10 24.80 11.80
C ASP A 291 -17.36 25.06 10.49
N ASP A 292 -16.02 25.06 10.52
CA ASP A 292 -15.18 25.18 9.32
C ASP A 292 -15.46 23.98 8.37
N ILE A 293 -15.62 22.76 8.92
CA ILE A 293 -15.92 21.57 8.14
C ILE A 293 -17.30 21.67 7.47
N TYR A 294 -18.33 22.08 8.23
CA TYR A 294 -19.67 22.31 7.68
C TYR A 294 -19.64 23.32 6.55
N THR A 295 -18.96 24.45 6.76
CA THR A 295 -18.85 25.51 5.75
C THR A 295 -18.19 24.97 4.47
N ILE A 296 -17.07 24.24 4.60
CA ILE A 296 -16.34 23.71 3.44
C ILE A 296 -17.12 22.63 2.71
N LEU A 297 -17.83 21.75 3.43
CA LEU A 297 -18.61 20.67 2.79
C LEU A 297 -19.91 21.18 2.18
N GLY A 298 -20.52 22.23 2.73
CA GLY A 298 -21.71 22.88 2.20
C GLY A 298 -21.48 23.71 0.93
N GLU A 299 -20.23 23.99 0.57
CA GLU A 299 -19.94 24.70 -0.68
C GLU A 299 -20.27 23.83 -1.90
N GLU A 300 -20.92 24.42 -2.90
CA GLU A 300 -21.17 23.75 -4.18
C GLU A 300 -19.87 23.26 -4.82
N LYS A 301 -19.81 21.97 -5.12
CA LYS A 301 -18.64 21.39 -5.78
C LYS A 301 -18.55 21.93 -7.22
N PRO A 302 -17.34 22.24 -7.72
CA PRO A 302 -17.16 22.74 -9.09
C PRO A 302 -17.81 21.86 -10.17
N ASN A 303 -17.94 20.55 -9.91
CA ASN A 303 -18.57 19.59 -10.81
C ASN A 303 -20.12 19.62 -10.77
N GLN A 304 -20.72 20.26 -9.77
CA GLN A 304 -22.17 20.40 -9.61
C GLN A 304 -22.68 21.72 -10.20
N ARG A 305 -21.79 22.66 -10.53
CA ARG A 305 -22.17 23.88 -11.24
C ARG A 305 -22.57 23.52 -12.67
N GLU A 306 -23.73 23.94 -13.08
CA GLU A 306 -24.12 23.84 -14.48
C GLU A 306 -23.10 24.58 -15.35
N GLN A 307 -22.43 23.86 -16.21
CA GLN A 307 -21.43 24.41 -17.13
C GLN A 307 -21.83 24.08 -18.56
N VAL A 308 -22.02 25.07 -19.36
CA VAL A 308 -22.12 24.89 -20.79
C VAL A 308 -20.72 24.96 -21.40
N LYS A 309 -20.19 23.81 -21.82
CA LYS A 309 -18.87 23.72 -22.47
C LYS A 309 -19.05 23.80 -23.98
N ILE A 310 -18.68 24.91 -24.56
CA ILE A 310 -18.70 25.10 -26.02
C ILE A 310 -17.26 24.87 -26.53
N PRO A 311 -17.02 23.86 -27.40
CA PRO A 311 -15.71 23.64 -27.97
C PRO A 311 -15.25 24.89 -28.74
N LEU A 312 -14.01 25.35 -28.45
CA LEU A 312 -13.48 26.59 -29.01
C LEU A 312 -13.45 26.56 -30.56
N ASN A 313 -13.21 25.41 -31.18
CA ASN A 313 -13.21 25.23 -32.62
C ASN A 313 -14.59 25.58 -33.28
N ARG A 314 -15.71 25.43 -32.55
CA ARG A 314 -17.04 25.76 -33.07
C ARG A 314 -17.34 27.24 -33.05
N ILE A 315 -16.76 28.00 -32.13
CA ILE A 315 -17.05 29.43 -31.92
C ILE A 315 -15.89 30.32 -32.44
N ARG A 316 -14.69 29.79 -32.64
CA ARG A 316 -13.49 30.53 -33.03
C ARG A 316 -13.68 31.33 -34.33
N GLN A 317 -14.46 30.83 -35.28
CA GLN A 317 -14.72 31.48 -36.55
C GLN A 317 -15.53 32.79 -36.41
N TYR A 318 -16.19 33.00 -35.28
CA TYR A 318 -17.02 34.20 -35.01
C TYR A 318 -16.26 35.28 -34.25
N PHE A 319 -15.00 35.01 -33.82
CA PHE A 319 -14.16 35.95 -33.11
C PHE A 319 -13.05 36.51 -33.99
N PRO A 320 -12.68 37.80 -33.83
CA PRO A 320 -11.46 38.32 -34.39
C PRO A 320 -10.23 37.51 -33.95
N LYS A 321 -9.21 37.44 -34.84
CA LYS A 321 -8.01 36.62 -34.60
C LYS A 321 -7.22 37.04 -33.36
N ASP A 322 -7.32 38.30 -32.97
CA ASP A 322 -6.53 38.93 -31.90
C ASP A 322 -7.27 38.95 -30.54
N PHE A 323 -8.47 38.36 -30.45
CA PHE A 323 -9.21 38.32 -29.19
C PHE A 323 -8.59 37.33 -28.21
N THR A 324 -8.34 37.84 -27.01
CA THR A 324 -7.95 36.99 -25.86
C THR A 324 -9.14 36.18 -25.36
N PRO A 325 -8.93 35.04 -24.66
CA PRO A 325 -10.02 34.26 -24.07
C PRO A 325 -10.97 35.08 -23.17
N ALA A 326 -10.47 36.05 -22.43
CA ALA A 326 -11.28 36.93 -21.58
C ALA A 326 -12.21 37.78 -22.43
N GLN A 327 -11.70 38.43 -23.48
CA GLN A 327 -12.50 39.25 -24.40
C GLN A 327 -13.58 38.44 -25.16
N GLN A 328 -13.29 37.14 -25.42
CA GLN A 328 -14.29 36.25 -26.03
C GLN A 328 -15.45 35.98 -25.07
N VAL A 329 -15.18 35.78 -23.78
CA VAL A 329 -16.19 35.58 -22.75
C VAL A 329 -17.03 36.85 -22.59
N ASP A 330 -16.40 38.01 -22.44
CA ASP A 330 -17.10 39.32 -22.30
C ASP A 330 -18.05 39.62 -23.48
N LEU A 331 -17.60 39.29 -24.70
CA LEU A 331 -18.44 39.47 -25.87
C LEU A 331 -19.65 38.51 -25.87
N ILE A 332 -19.47 37.25 -25.48
CA ILE A 332 -20.56 36.28 -25.34
C ILE A 332 -21.56 36.76 -24.29
N GLU A 333 -21.08 37.20 -23.12
CA GLU A 333 -21.94 37.73 -22.05
C GLU A 333 -22.74 38.94 -22.50
N THR A 334 -22.10 39.88 -23.21
CA THR A 334 -22.77 41.06 -23.76
C THR A 334 -23.88 40.70 -24.77
N LEU A 335 -23.58 39.75 -25.67
CA LEU A 335 -24.56 39.29 -26.66
C LEU A 335 -25.75 38.57 -26.02
N LEU A 336 -25.48 37.71 -25.02
CA LEU A 336 -26.51 36.99 -24.29
C LEU A 336 -27.40 37.95 -23.46
N ALA A 337 -26.78 38.95 -22.81
CA ALA A 337 -27.51 39.98 -22.07
C ALA A 337 -28.41 40.81 -22.98
N GLY A 338 -27.92 41.21 -24.17
CA GLY A 338 -28.73 41.89 -25.19
C GLY A 338 -29.91 41.05 -25.67
N TRP A 339 -29.64 39.79 -25.99
CA TRP A 339 -30.67 38.84 -26.42
C TRP A 339 -31.75 38.62 -25.35
N ALA A 340 -31.33 38.48 -24.08
CA ALA A 340 -32.23 38.29 -22.97
C ALA A 340 -33.16 39.48 -22.73
N THR A 341 -32.68 40.73 -22.91
CA THR A 341 -33.49 41.94 -22.78
C THR A 341 -34.55 42.05 -23.89
N GLU A 342 -34.29 41.48 -25.06
CA GLU A 342 -35.24 41.52 -26.21
C GLU A 342 -36.25 40.36 -26.18
N HIS A 343 -35.94 39.22 -25.56
CA HIS A 343 -36.74 38.00 -25.72
C HIS A 343 -37.28 37.40 -24.40
N LEU A 344 -36.86 37.89 -23.22
CA LEU A 344 -37.31 37.42 -21.92
C LEU A 344 -38.18 38.42 -21.14
N GLN A 345 -38.80 39.40 -21.83
CA GLN A 345 -39.83 40.25 -21.25
C GLN A 345 -41.23 39.65 -21.33
#